data_ff2cb9e580fe857d876bc07e89b642c4
#
_entry.id   ff2cb9e580fe857d876bc07e89b642c4
#
_cell.length_a   1.000
_cell.length_b   1.000
_cell.length_c   1.000
_cell.angle_alpha   90.00
_cell.angle_beta   90.00
_cell.angle_gamma   90.00
#
_symmetry.space_group_name_H-M   'P 1'
#
loop_
_entity.id
_entity.type
_entity.pdbx_description
1 polymer ?
#
loop_
_entity_poly.entity_id
_entity_poly.type
_entity_poly.pdbx_seq_one_letter_code
_entity_poly.pdbx_strand_id
1 'polypeptide(L)'
;MGSLRIPRKNVIFLCFCVLLSQIALCLSSKVYVVYMGRKGSDDDPDDLLKQHHYMLTTVHRGSLEEAKASHVYSYKNGFKGFAAKLTEEQAFEISSKSPLVKYLIQLRTSSL
;
A
#
# COMPACT_ATOMS: atom_id res chain seq x y z
N MET A 1 -9.33 -45.43 12.89
CA MET A 1 -8.69 -44.61 11.96
C MET A 1 -9.40 -43.32 11.71
N GLY A 2 -8.90 -42.33 12.37
CA GLY A 2 -9.54 -41.06 12.24
C GLY A 2 -9.18 -40.37 10.96
N SER A 3 -9.83 -40.67 9.86
CA SER A 3 -9.80 -39.71 8.81
C SER A 3 -10.46 -38.47 9.37
N LEU A 4 -9.68 -37.46 9.60
CA LEU A 4 -10.18 -36.14 9.93
C LEU A 4 -10.97 -35.62 8.73
N ARG A 5 -12.17 -36.15 8.57
CA ARG A 5 -13.09 -35.53 7.61
C ARG A 5 -13.66 -34.31 8.27
N ILE A 6 -13.14 -33.16 7.86
CA ILE A 6 -13.74 -31.90 8.19
C ILE A 6 -15.10 -31.88 7.50
N PRO A 7 -16.22 -31.73 8.24
CA PRO A 7 -17.54 -31.64 7.63
C PRO A 7 -17.58 -30.49 6.61
N ARG A 8 -18.30 -30.67 5.52
CA ARG A 8 -18.44 -29.64 4.49
C ARG A 8 -18.84 -28.28 5.07
N LYS A 9 -19.68 -28.29 6.09
CA LYS A 9 -20.11 -27.08 6.78
C LYS A 9 -18.93 -26.32 7.39
N ASN A 10 -17.98 -27.03 7.99
CA ASN A 10 -16.81 -26.40 8.60
C ASN A 10 -15.84 -25.88 7.55
N VAL A 11 -15.69 -26.57 6.42
CA VAL A 11 -14.84 -26.10 5.32
C VAL A 11 -15.38 -24.81 4.72
N ILE A 12 -16.69 -24.75 4.48
CA ILE A 12 -17.35 -23.55 3.96
C ILE A 12 -17.19 -22.39 4.92
N PHE A 13 -17.37 -22.64 6.22
CA PHE A 13 -17.22 -21.63 7.27
C PHE A 13 -15.79 -21.11 7.34
N LEU A 14 -14.80 -22.00 7.27
CA LEU A 14 -13.39 -21.63 7.27
C LEU A 14 -13.04 -20.80 6.05
N CYS A 15 -13.50 -21.19 4.87
CA CYS A 15 -13.29 -20.42 3.64
C CYS A 15 -13.91 -19.02 3.75
N PHE A 16 -15.11 -18.94 4.31
CA PHE A 16 -15.80 -17.67 4.52
C PHE A 16 -15.03 -16.77 5.49
N CYS A 17 -14.50 -17.34 6.57
CA CYS A 17 -13.68 -16.59 7.53
C CYS A 17 -12.40 -16.06 6.89
N VAL A 18 -11.73 -16.85 6.06
CA VAL A 18 -10.53 -16.42 5.35
C VAL A 18 -10.86 -15.27 4.39
N LEU A 19 -11.96 -15.37 3.66
CA LEU A 19 -12.38 -14.30 2.75
C LEU A 19 -12.72 -13.02 3.51
N LEU A 20 -13.41 -13.13 4.64
CA LEU A 20 -13.71 -11.98 5.50
C LEU A 20 -12.44 -11.33 6.04
N SER A 21 -11.43 -12.13 6.41
CA SER A 21 -10.16 -11.61 6.88
C SER A 21 -9.46 -10.79 5.79
N GLN A 22 -9.50 -11.25 4.54
CA GLN A 22 -8.93 -10.53 3.43
C GLN A 22 -9.66 -9.22 3.16
N ILE A 23 -10.98 -9.21 3.24
CA ILE A 23 -11.78 -8.00 3.10
C ILE A 23 -11.45 -7.01 4.21
N ALA A 24 -11.29 -7.48 5.45
CA ALA A 24 -10.95 -6.63 6.58
C ALA A 24 -9.58 -5.99 6.39
N LEU A 25 -8.59 -6.72 5.85
CA LEU A 25 -7.28 -6.17 5.53
C LEU A 25 -7.38 -5.08 4.45
N CYS A 26 -8.20 -5.29 3.42
CA CYS A 26 -8.43 -4.27 2.40
C CYS A 26 -9.10 -3.03 2.98
N LEU A 27 -10.05 -3.21 3.90
CA LEU A 27 -10.76 -2.10 4.54
C LEU A 27 -9.88 -1.35 5.53
N SER A 28 -8.77 -1.95 6.00
CA SER A 28 -7.83 -1.29 6.91
C SER A 28 -6.83 -0.39 6.19
N SER A 29 -6.86 -0.34 4.86
CA SER A 29 -5.98 0.53 4.10
C SER A 29 -6.38 2.00 4.28
N LYS A 30 -5.37 2.84 4.47
CA LYS A 30 -5.55 4.29 4.64
C LYS A 30 -4.69 5.02 3.64
N VAL A 31 -4.99 6.28 3.40
CA VAL A 31 -4.17 7.09 2.50
C VAL A 31 -2.99 7.66 3.27
N TYR A 32 -1.79 7.36 2.80
CA TYR A 32 -0.56 7.92 3.35
C TYR A 32 0.10 8.82 2.32
N VAL A 33 0.67 9.92 2.79
CA VAL A 33 1.52 10.78 1.97
C VAL A 33 2.97 10.44 2.30
N VAL A 34 3.70 10.03 1.28
CA VAL A 34 5.12 9.69 1.38
C VAL A 34 5.92 10.89 0.91
N TYR A 35 6.67 11.51 1.83
CA TYR A 35 7.49 12.67 1.53
C TYR A 35 8.93 12.25 1.28
N MET A 36 9.46 12.63 0.12
CA MET A 36 10.79 12.22 -0.34
C MET A 36 11.77 13.37 -0.44
N GLY A 37 11.40 14.55 -0.03
CA GLY A 37 12.27 15.72 -0.04
C GLY A 37 11.84 16.78 -1.05
N ARG A 38 12.70 17.78 -1.23
CA ARG A 38 12.42 18.86 -2.18
C ARG A 38 12.63 18.38 -3.61
N LYS A 39 11.77 18.86 -4.50
CA LYS A 39 11.93 18.60 -5.93
C LYS A 39 13.11 19.40 -6.48
N GLY A 40 14.03 18.71 -7.15
CA GLY A 40 15.09 19.38 -7.90
C GLY A 40 14.60 19.89 -9.24
N SER A 41 15.30 20.85 -9.82
CA SER A 41 14.96 21.42 -11.12
C SER A 41 15.08 20.42 -12.26
N ASP A 42 15.87 19.37 -12.07
CA ASP A 42 16.15 18.35 -13.09
C ASP A 42 15.22 17.14 -13.02
N ASP A 43 14.27 17.14 -12.10
CA ASP A 43 13.37 16.00 -11.92
C ASP A 43 12.27 15.99 -12.97
N ASP A 44 12.28 14.94 -13.80
CA ASP A 44 11.25 14.70 -14.80
C ASP A 44 10.01 14.10 -14.13
N PRO A 45 8.80 14.68 -14.34
CA PRO A 45 7.57 14.14 -13.75
C PRO A 45 7.31 12.67 -14.12
N ASP A 46 7.62 12.25 -15.34
CA ASP A 46 7.43 10.86 -15.75
C ASP A 46 8.36 9.91 -15.02
N ASP A 47 9.60 10.31 -14.80
CA ASP A 47 10.56 9.52 -14.04
C ASP A 47 10.17 9.43 -12.57
N LEU A 48 9.65 10.51 -12.00
CA LEU A 48 9.14 10.51 -10.63
C LEU A 48 7.96 9.54 -10.48
N LEU A 49 7.06 9.52 -11.44
CA LEU A 49 5.92 8.61 -11.41
C LEU A 49 6.37 7.15 -11.44
N LYS A 50 7.34 6.82 -12.30
CA LYS A 50 7.92 5.47 -12.35
C LYS A 50 8.60 5.10 -11.04
N GLN A 51 9.30 6.04 -10.42
CA GLN A 51 9.94 5.82 -9.13
C GLN A 51 8.91 5.53 -8.04
N HIS A 52 7.81 6.29 -8.02
CA HIS A 52 6.73 6.07 -7.06
C HIS A 52 6.10 4.69 -7.24
N HIS A 53 5.82 4.29 -8.47
CA HIS A 53 5.28 2.97 -8.75
C HIS A 53 6.26 1.86 -8.36
N TYR A 54 7.55 2.06 -8.63
CA TYR A 54 8.57 1.09 -8.24
C TYR A 54 8.62 0.92 -6.71
N MET A 55 8.59 2.01 -5.96
CA MET A 55 8.57 1.94 -4.50
C MET A 55 7.34 1.20 -3.99
N LEU A 56 6.20 1.40 -4.62
CA LEU A 56 4.97 0.71 -4.25
C LEU A 56 5.03 -0.78 -4.60
N THR A 57 5.71 -1.17 -5.66
CA THR A 57 5.87 -2.60 -5.98
C THR A 57 6.59 -3.36 -4.88
N THR A 58 7.50 -2.71 -4.16
CA THR A 58 8.26 -3.38 -3.09
C THR A 58 7.35 -3.84 -1.95
N VAL A 59 6.25 -3.14 -1.69
CA VAL A 59 5.30 -3.52 -0.64
C VAL A 59 4.10 -4.28 -1.18
N HIS A 60 3.96 -4.39 -2.49
CA HIS A 60 2.90 -5.16 -3.15
C HIS A 60 3.45 -6.43 -3.81
N ARG A 61 4.50 -7.02 -3.22
CA ARG A 61 5.10 -8.29 -3.66
C ARG A 61 5.56 -8.26 -5.12
N GLY A 62 6.02 -7.10 -5.58
CA GLY A 62 6.50 -6.94 -6.94
C GLY A 62 5.40 -6.74 -7.99
N SER A 63 4.14 -6.63 -7.60
CA SER A 63 3.03 -6.44 -8.53
C SER A 63 2.91 -4.98 -8.93
N LEU A 64 3.20 -4.69 -10.18
CA LEU A 64 3.04 -3.34 -10.73
C LEU A 64 1.57 -2.94 -10.80
N GLU A 65 0.68 -3.89 -11.08
CA GLU A 65 -0.75 -3.61 -11.15
C GLU A 65 -1.30 -3.18 -9.80
N GLU A 66 -0.94 -3.92 -8.72
CA GLU A 66 -1.35 -3.55 -7.38
C GLU A 66 -0.74 -2.22 -6.94
N ALA A 67 0.52 -1.98 -7.31
CA ALA A 67 1.18 -0.73 -7.02
C ALA A 67 0.45 0.45 -7.67
N LYS A 68 0.10 0.33 -8.93
CA LYS A 68 -0.65 1.37 -9.63
C LYS A 68 -2.03 1.57 -9.04
N ALA A 69 -2.69 0.49 -8.64
CA ALA A 69 -4.02 0.56 -8.04
C ALA A 69 -3.98 1.26 -6.67
N SER A 70 -2.90 1.09 -5.90
CA SER A 70 -2.76 1.74 -4.59
C SER A 70 -2.33 3.21 -4.70
N HIS A 71 -1.70 3.60 -5.80
CA HIS A 71 -1.22 4.96 -6.02
C HIS A 71 -2.40 5.91 -6.21
N VAL A 72 -2.44 6.99 -5.44
CA VAL A 72 -3.51 7.98 -5.48
C VAL A 72 -3.08 9.22 -6.25
N TYR A 73 -1.91 9.76 -5.91
CA TYR A 73 -1.45 11.02 -6.50
C TYR A 73 0.06 11.16 -6.35
N SER A 74 0.69 11.74 -7.37
CA SER A 74 2.11 12.12 -7.31
C SER A 74 2.22 13.63 -7.23
N TYR A 75 2.94 14.11 -6.22
CA TYR A 75 3.18 15.54 -6.05
C TYR A 75 4.32 15.96 -6.97
N LYS A 76 4.08 16.99 -7.77
CA LYS A 76 5.02 17.45 -8.80
C LYS A 76 5.59 18.82 -8.52
N ASN A 77 4.95 19.59 -7.67
CA ASN A 77 5.31 20.99 -7.41
C ASN A 77 5.80 21.15 -5.98
N GLY A 78 7.01 21.68 -5.84
CA GLY A 78 7.57 22.06 -4.56
C GLY A 78 8.28 20.94 -3.80
N PHE A 79 7.79 19.70 -3.86
CA PHE A 79 8.42 18.58 -3.18
C PHE A 79 8.19 17.28 -3.95
N LYS A 80 9.05 16.29 -3.64
CA LYS A 80 8.90 14.95 -4.15
C LYS A 80 8.08 14.12 -3.18
N GLY A 81 7.07 13.45 -3.68
CA GLY A 81 6.27 12.57 -2.85
C GLY A 81 5.06 12.07 -3.59
N PHE A 82 4.35 11.20 -2.95
CA PHE A 82 3.11 10.65 -3.50
C PHE A 82 2.17 10.26 -2.38
N ALA A 83 0.90 10.15 -2.73
CA ALA A 83 -0.12 9.60 -1.85
C ALA A 83 -0.52 8.22 -2.36
N ALA A 84 -0.71 7.31 -1.45
CA ALA A 84 -1.09 5.94 -1.80
C ALA A 84 -1.94 5.31 -0.70
N LYS A 85 -2.79 4.37 -1.09
CA LYS A 85 -3.55 3.57 -0.14
C LYS A 85 -2.67 2.42 0.34
N LEU A 86 -2.35 2.43 1.62
CA LEU A 86 -1.46 1.45 2.22
C LEU A 86 -2.03 0.95 3.54
N THR A 87 -1.73 -0.28 3.87
CA THR A 87 -1.93 -0.77 5.23
C THR A 87 -0.83 -0.20 6.13
N GLU A 88 -1.04 -0.26 7.44
CA GLU A 88 -0.02 0.20 8.39
C GLU A 88 1.30 -0.56 8.19
N GLU A 89 1.24 -1.85 7.91
CA GLU A 89 2.42 -2.66 7.66
C GLU A 89 3.16 -2.22 6.40
N GLN A 90 2.44 -1.96 5.32
CA GLN A 90 3.03 -1.49 4.07
C GLN A 90 3.66 -0.11 4.25
N ALA A 91 2.99 0.78 4.97
CA ALA A 91 3.51 2.10 5.27
C ALA A 91 4.80 2.02 6.07
N PHE A 92 4.83 1.14 7.09
CA PHE A 92 6.03 0.91 7.88
C PHE A 92 7.17 0.36 7.03
N GLU A 93 6.88 -0.59 6.13
CA GLU A 93 7.90 -1.15 5.24
C GLU A 93 8.51 -0.08 4.33
N ILE A 94 7.68 0.77 3.75
CA ILE A 94 8.18 1.85 2.90
C ILE A 94 9.08 2.78 3.69
N SER A 95 8.66 3.19 4.87
CA SER A 95 9.41 4.15 5.68
C SER A 95 10.71 3.57 6.21
N SER A 96 10.74 2.27 6.53
CA SER A 96 11.92 1.64 7.13
C SER A 96 12.92 1.12 6.09
N LYS A 97 12.44 0.67 4.92
CA LYS A 97 13.31 0.06 3.91
C LYS A 97 13.80 1.02 2.84
N SER A 98 13.08 2.10 2.60
CA SER A 98 13.46 3.05 1.56
C SER A 98 14.22 4.24 2.17
N PRO A 99 15.50 4.44 1.83
CA PRO A 99 16.25 5.60 2.31
C PRO A 99 15.77 6.91 1.67
N LEU A 100 14.96 6.84 0.62
CA LEU A 100 14.44 8.01 -0.07
C LEU A 100 13.27 8.65 0.68
N VAL A 101 12.62 7.90 1.55
CA VAL A 101 11.46 8.39 2.31
C VAL A 101 11.95 9.15 3.54
N LYS A 102 11.57 10.42 3.64
CA LYS A 102 11.91 11.25 4.80
C LYS A 102 10.80 11.28 5.83
N TYR A 103 9.57 11.38 5.38
CA TYR A 103 8.39 11.41 6.25
C TYR A 103 7.27 10.61 5.64
N LEU A 104 6.46 10.04 6.50
CA LEU A 104 5.24 9.37 6.10
C LEU A 104 4.11 9.89 6.98
N ILE A 105 3.11 10.48 6.34
CA ILE A 105 2.00 11.13 7.02
C ILE A 105 0.71 10.43 6.65
N GLN A 106 0.00 9.94 7.65
CA GLN A 106 -1.32 9.38 7.43
C GLN A 106 -2.34 10.52 7.29
N LEU A 107 -3.04 10.54 6.16
CA LEU A 107 -4.14 11.47 5.98
C LEU A 107 -5.35 10.94 6.73
N ARG A 108 -5.78 11.67 7.73
CA ARG A 108 -7.06 11.42 8.36
C ARG A 108 -8.13 12.02 7.46
N THR A 109 -8.81 11.17 6.71
CA THR A 109 -10.09 11.60 6.18
C THR A 109 -11.00 11.70 7.38
N SER A 110 -11.37 12.90 7.73
CA SER A 110 -12.45 13.08 8.67
C SER A 110 -13.68 12.47 8.01
N SER A 111 -13.95 11.24 8.38
CA SER A 111 -15.20 10.62 7.99
C SER A 111 -16.29 11.34 8.77
N LEU A 112 -17.02 12.06 8.09
CA LEU A 112 -18.27 12.55 8.61
C LEU A 112 -19.26 11.43 8.75
#